data_dd47f5c2306883351f435f4d5b8d2bd0
#
_entry.id   dd47f5c2306883351f435f4d5b8d2bd0
#
_cell.length_a   1.000
_cell.length_b   1.000
_cell.length_c   1.000
_cell.angle_alpha   90.00
_cell.angle_beta   90.00
_cell.angle_gamma   90.00
#
_symmetry.space_group_name_H-M   'P 1'
#
loop_
_entity.id
_entity.type
_entity.pdbx_description
1 polymer ?
#
loop_
_entity_poly.entity_id
_entity_poly.type
_entity_poly.pdbx_seq_one_letter_code
_entity_poly.pdbx_strand_id
1 'polypeptide(L)'
;AARIAHDAGTRVVFNNSPFHPVLSAGLLEAIDVLVVNEHELADMLKPGSPDTAAEPACERADDATDWGDCARRLAAMGIPSAVVTLGGRGSMVIEGEEITPVDPFPADVVDTTGAGDSFLGTLLAALAAGAGLKEAAGAASAVSAFATTSVGAQASYGDITAVEQHFG
;
A
#
# COMPACT_ATOMS: atom_id res chain seq x y z
N ALA A 1 16.12 -0.69 -13.39
CA ALA A 1 16.17 -1.65 -12.27
C ALA A 1 14.93 -2.54 -12.29
N ALA A 2 13.67 -2.02 -12.19
CA ALA A 2 12.43 -2.82 -12.09
C ALA A 2 12.26 -3.86 -13.21
N ARG A 3 12.41 -3.47 -14.48
CA ARG A 3 12.34 -4.40 -15.62
C ARG A 3 13.38 -5.51 -15.56
N ILE A 4 14.61 -5.21 -15.16
CA ILE A 4 15.66 -6.24 -15.01
C ILE A 4 15.27 -7.27 -13.95
N ALA A 5 14.71 -6.81 -12.83
CA ALA A 5 14.25 -7.69 -11.77
C ALA A 5 13.06 -8.55 -12.23
N HIS A 6 12.06 -7.92 -12.86
CA HIS A 6 10.88 -8.59 -13.40
C HIS A 6 11.25 -9.63 -14.46
N ASP A 7 12.12 -9.28 -15.43
CA ASP A 7 12.59 -10.19 -16.47
C ASP A 7 13.41 -11.37 -15.91
N ALA A 8 14.00 -11.20 -14.72
CA ALA A 8 14.69 -12.25 -13.97
C ALA A 8 13.75 -13.08 -13.07
N GLY A 9 12.44 -12.85 -13.11
CA GLY A 9 11.45 -13.53 -12.27
C GLY A 9 11.43 -13.08 -10.81
N THR A 10 12.00 -11.90 -10.52
CA THR A 10 11.95 -11.30 -9.17
C THR A 10 10.69 -10.46 -9.04
N ARG A 11 9.92 -10.69 -7.98
CA ARG A 11 8.71 -9.90 -7.68
C ARG A 11 9.07 -8.45 -7.40
N VAL A 12 8.43 -7.54 -8.13
CA VAL A 12 8.66 -6.10 -8.03
C VAL A 12 7.54 -5.47 -7.21
N VAL A 13 7.88 -5.00 -6.02
CA VAL A 13 7.00 -4.17 -5.19
C VAL A 13 7.43 -2.72 -5.34
N PHE A 14 6.50 -1.88 -5.76
CA PHE A 14 6.76 -0.47 -6.02
C PHE A 14 5.95 0.43 -5.06
N ASN A 15 6.66 1.24 -4.28
CA ASN A 15 6.03 2.28 -3.47
C ASN A 15 6.16 3.63 -4.18
N ASN A 16 5.02 4.24 -4.54
CA ASN A 16 4.98 5.56 -5.17
C ASN A 16 4.87 6.68 -4.14
N SER A 17 5.77 6.68 -3.17
CA SER A 17 5.85 7.69 -2.11
C SER A 17 7.29 8.22 -1.98
N PRO A 18 7.56 9.55 -2.08
CA PRO A 18 6.57 10.58 -2.40
C PRO A 18 5.97 10.41 -3.80
N PHE A 19 4.71 10.82 -3.94
CA PHE A 19 3.94 10.64 -5.18
C PHE A 19 4.65 11.21 -6.42
N HIS A 20 4.80 10.38 -7.43
CA HIS A 20 5.29 10.78 -8.74
C HIS A 20 4.18 10.62 -9.79
N PRO A 21 3.74 11.71 -10.45
CA PRO A 21 2.53 11.71 -11.29
C PRO A 21 2.71 10.95 -12.61
N VAL A 22 3.94 10.77 -13.07
CA VAL A 22 4.22 10.15 -14.36
C VAL A 22 5.12 8.94 -14.17
N LEU A 23 4.55 7.75 -14.32
CA LEU A 23 5.29 6.49 -14.37
C LEU A 23 5.47 6.08 -15.83
N SER A 24 6.67 5.63 -16.20
CA SER A 24 6.92 5.15 -17.56
C SER A 24 6.18 3.84 -17.82
N ALA A 25 5.74 3.58 -19.05
CA ALA A 25 5.09 2.33 -19.43
C ALA A 25 5.91 1.10 -19.01
N GLY A 26 7.23 1.13 -19.25
CA GLY A 26 8.08 0.02 -18.85
C GLY A 26 8.31 -0.15 -17.35
N LEU A 27 7.95 0.85 -16.51
CA LEU A 27 7.87 0.67 -15.06
C LEU A 27 6.52 0.05 -14.69
N LEU A 28 5.41 0.56 -15.25
CA LEU A 28 4.07 0.04 -14.98
C LEU A 28 3.97 -1.45 -15.32
N GLU A 29 4.51 -1.87 -16.49
CA GLU A 29 4.57 -3.28 -16.92
C GLU A 29 5.41 -4.18 -16.00
N ALA A 30 6.31 -3.60 -15.23
CA ALA A 30 7.21 -4.37 -14.36
C ALA A 30 6.75 -4.42 -12.89
N ILE A 31 5.66 -3.73 -12.52
CA ILE A 31 5.14 -3.71 -11.16
C ILE A 31 4.26 -4.94 -10.94
N ASP A 32 4.63 -5.77 -9.97
CA ASP A 32 3.79 -6.89 -9.52
C ASP A 32 2.86 -6.46 -8.36
N VAL A 33 3.33 -5.57 -7.49
CA VAL A 33 2.54 -5.02 -6.38
C VAL A 33 2.81 -3.52 -6.24
N LEU A 34 1.77 -2.73 -6.30
CA LEU A 34 1.81 -1.30 -5.98
C LEU A 34 1.51 -1.09 -4.49
N VAL A 35 2.29 -0.24 -3.81
CA VAL A 35 1.99 0.20 -2.44
C VAL A 35 1.86 1.71 -2.44
N VAL A 36 0.70 2.21 -2.01
CA VAL A 36 0.37 3.64 -1.95
C VAL A 36 -0.55 3.91 -0.77
N ASN A 37 -0.66 5.18 -0.36
CA ASN A 37 -1.75 5.60 0.51
C ASN A 37 -2.98 6.02 -0.33
N GLU A 38 -4.10 6.26 0.37
CA GLU A 38 -5.37 6.66 -0.27
C GLU A 38 -5.27 7.92 -1.13
N HIS A 39 -4.45 8.90 -0.71
CA HIS A 39 -4.28 10.15 -1.44
C HIS A 39 -3.44 9.95 -2.70
N GLU A 40 -2.37 9.18 -2.59
CA GLU A 40 -1.50 8.82 -3.72
C GLU A 40 -2.27 8.00 -4.76
N LEU A 41 -3.12 7.05 -4.31
CA LEU A 41 -3.99 6.31 -5.22
C LEU A 41 -4.96 7.25 -5.94
N ALA A 42 -5.63 8.13 -5.21
CA ALA A 42 -6.55 9.10 -5.80
C ALA A 42 -5.83 9.98 -6.85
N ASP A 43 -4.62 10.45 -6.53
CA ASP A 43 -3.81 11.25 -7.45
C ASP A 43 -3.37 10.45 -8.70
N MET A 44 -3.02 9.17 -8.55
CA MET A 44 -2.70 8.28 -9.68
C MET A 44 -3.90 8.03 -10.60
N LEU A 45 -5.09 7.93 -10.03
CA LEU A 45 -6.31 7.61 -10.76
C LEU A 45 -7.06 8.85 -11.24
N LYS A 46 -6.56 10.08 -11.05
CA LYS A 46 -7.15 11.28 -11.64
C LYS A 46 -7.14 11.20 -13.17
N PRO A 47 -8.22 11.60 -13.84
CA PRO A 47 -8.26 11.66 -15.29
C PRO A 47 -7.15 12.60 -15.82
N GLY A 48 -6.18 12.06 -16.51
CA GLY A 48 -5.05 12.79 -17.10
C GLY A 48 -5.33 13.38 -18.48
N SER A 49 -6.57 13.72 -18.86
CA SER A 49 -6.88 14.33 -20.14
C SER A 49 -8.23 15.06 -20.11
N PRO A 50 -8.36 16.20 -20.83
CA PRO A 50 -9.56 17.06 -20.82
C PRO A 50 -10.83 16.43 -21.43
N ASP A 51 -10.81 15.19 -21.91
CA ASP A 51 -11.93 14.56 -22.62
C ASP A 51 -12.63 13.42 -21.84
N THR A 52 -12.24 13.12 -20.61
CA THR A 52 -12.98 12.14 -19.80
C THR A 52 -13.72 12.86 -18.68
N ALA A 53 -14.98 13.16 -18.92
CA ALA A 53 -15.96 13.62 -17.92
C ALA A 53 -16.37 12.47 -16.97
N ALA A 54 -15.39 11.79 -16.38
CA ALA A 54 -15.62 10.84 -15.30
C ALA A 54 -15.30 11.55 -14.00
N GLU A 55 -16.27 11.66 -13.10
CA GLU A 55 -16.05 12.10 -11.74
C GLU A 55 -14.93 11.24 -11.11
N PRO A 56 -14.04 11.83 -10.30
CA PRO A 56 -12.97 11.05 -9.67
C PRO A 56 -13.58 10.05 -8.70
N ALA A 57 -13.63 8.78 -9.10
CA ALA A 57 -14.17 7.68 -8.29
C ALA A 57 -13.40 7.43 -6.99
N CYS A 58 -12.32 8.18 -6.75
CA CYS A 58 -11.42 8.01 -5.61
C CYS A 58 -10.95 9.36 -5.06
N GLU A 59 -11.88 10.30 -4.75
CA GLU A 59 -11.49 11.62 -4.22
C GLU A 59 -10.95 11.59 -2.79
N ARG A 60 -11.31 10.63 -2.01
CA ARG A 60 -10.74 10.17 -0.71
C ARG A 60 -11.29 8.79 -0.49
N ALA A 61 -10.49 7.84 -0.04
CA ALA A 61 -11.00 6.55 0.36
C ALA A 61 -11.84 6.73 1.64
N ASP A 62 -13.09 7.02 1.46
CA ASP A 62 -14.14 7.00 2.46
C ASP A 62 -15.05 5.78 2.23
N ASP A 63 -16.11 5.66 3.01
CA ASP A 63 -17.07 4.56 2.87
C ASP A 63 -17.77 4.50 1.50
N ALA A 64 -17.63 5.55 0.67
CA ALA A 64 -18.20 5.65 -0.67
C ALA A 64 -17.20 5.29 -1.79
N THR A 65 -15.95 4.90 -1.48
CA THR A 65 -14.95 4.54 -2.50
C THR A 65 -15.38 3.30 -3.28
N ASP A 66 -15.50 3.41 -4.59
CA ASP A 66 -15.67 2.26 -5.49
C ASP A 66 -14.32 1.55 -5.72
N TRP A 67 -14.00 0.64 -4.81
CA TRP A 67 -12.78 -0.17 -4.90
C TRP A 67 -12.74 -1.03 -6.16
N GLY A 68 -13.90 -1.45 -6.67
CA GLY A 68 -14.00 -2.18 -7.93
C GLY A 68 -13.58 -1.32 -9.12
N ASP A 69 -13.93 -0.03 -9.12
CA ASP A 69 -13.43 0.91 -10.12
C ASP A 69 -11.94 1.15 -10.01
N CYS A 70 -11.43 1.33 -8.78
CA CYS A 70 -9.99 1.45 -8.53
C CYS A 70 -9.22 0.24 -9.08
N ALA A 71 -9.70 -0.99 -8.80
CA ALA A 71 -9.08 -2.22 -9.29
C ALA A 71 -9.06 -2.29 -10.83
N ARG A 72 -10.18 -1.99 -11.50
CA ARG A 72 -10.26 -1.95 -12.97
C ARG A 72 -9.28 -0.94 -13.58
N ARG A 73 -9.15 0.24 -12.97
CA ARG A 73 -8.25 1.31 -13.46
C ARG A 73 -6.79 0.95 -13.25
N LEU A 74 -6.42 0.37 -12.12
CA LEU A 74 -5.08 -0.17 -11.87
C LEU A 74 -4.73 -1.27 -12.89
N ALA A 75 -5.65 -2.20 -13.13
CA ALA A 75 -5.48 -3.24 -14.15
C ALA A 75 -5.30 -2.66 -15.56
N ALA A 76 -6.05 -1.62 -15.92
CA ALA A 76 -5.89 -0.92 -17.19
C ALA A 76 -4.53 -0.21 -17.33
N MET A 77 -3.89 0.15 -16.22
CA MET A 77 -2.52 0.66 -16.17
C MET A 77 -1.45 -0.45 -16.21
N GLY A 78 -1.85 -1.72 -16.18
CA GLY A 78 -0.94 -2.87 -16.14
C GLY A 78 -0.50 -3.29 -14.74
N ILE A 79 -1.14 -2.77 -13.68
CA ILE A 79 -0.82 -3.08 -12.28
C ILE A 79 -1.78 -4.17 -11.78
N PRO A 80 -1.29 -5.41 -11.56
CA PRO A 80 -2.16 -6.55 -11.22
C PRO A 80 -2.58 -6.58 -9.75
N SER A 81 -1.76 -6.02 -8.84
CA SER A 81 -2.05 -6.04 -7.40
C SER A 81 -1.63 -4.74 -6.73
N ALA A 82 -2.36 -4.35 -5.69
CA ALA A 82 -2.02 -3.18 -4.89
C ALA A 82 -2.34 -3.38 -3.40
N VAL A 83 -1.61 -2.67 -2.55
CA VAL A 83 -1.93 -2.46 -1.15
C VAL A 83 -2.10 -0.96 -0.93
N VAL A 84 -3.29 -0.55 -0.52
CA VAL A 84 -3.62 0.85 -0.27
C VAL A 84 -3.76 1.07 1.23
N THR A 85 -2.88 1.85 1.81
CA THR A 85 -2.96 2.18 3.25
C THR A 85 -3.99 3.29 3.50
N LEU A 86 -4.80 3.13 4.54
CA LEU A 86 -5.91 4.00 4.91
C LEU A 86 -5.69 4.67 6.28
N GLY A 87 -4.44 4.77 6.72
CA GLY A 87 -4.10 5.27 8.04
C GLY A 87 -4.75 4.45 9.16
N GLY A 88 -5.40 5.10 10.10
CA GLY A 88 -6.09 4.44 11.22
C GLY A 88 -7.29 3.56 10.84
N ARG A 89 -7.62 3.45 9.54
CA ARG A 89 -8.68 2.57 9.01
C ARG A 89 -8.12 1.25 8.43
N GLY A 90 -6.82 0.98 8.59
CA GLY A 90 -6.19 -0.24 8.09
C GLY A 90 -5.71 -0.10 6.65
N SER A 91 -5.94 -1.12 5.84
CA SER A 91 -5.55 -1.10 4.42
C SER A 91 -6.51 -1.90 3.55
N MET A 92 -6.44 -1.66 2.24
CA MET A 92 -7.17 -2.42 1.23
C MET A 92 -6.17 -3.17 0.36
N VAL A 93 -6.37 -4.47 0.22
CA VAL A 93 -5.59 -5.34 -0.68
C VAL A 93 -6.42 -5.59 -1.93
N ILE A 94 -5.81 -5.36 -3.09
CA ILE A 94 -6.40 -5.58 -4.42
C ILE A 94 -5.54 -6.62 -5.12
N GLU A 95 -6.12 -7.74 -5.54
CA GLU A 95 -5.46 -8.79 -6.34
C GLU A 95 -6.38 -9.13 -7.53
N GLY A 96 -6.12 -8.49 -8.66
CA GLY A 96 -7.03 -8.54 -9.81
C GLY A 96 -8.40 -7.95 -9.47
N GLU A 97 -9.45 -8.76 -9.50
CA GLU A 97 -10.82 -8.38 -9.14
C GLU A 97 -11.13 -8.63 -7.65
N GLU A 98 -10.28 -9.35 -6.94
CA GLU A 98 -10.45 -9.62 -5.52
C GLU A 98 -10.03 -8.40 -4.70
N ILE A 99 -10.93 -7.95 -3.83
CA ILE A 99 -10.74 -6.78 -2.97
C ILE A 99 -10.97 -7.21 -1.53
N THR A 100 -9.93 -7.12 -0.73
CA THR A 100 -9.94 -7.61 0.65
C THR A 100 -9.55 -6.50 1.61
N PRO A 101 -10.43 -6.11 2.53
CA PRO A 101 -10.06 -5.19 3.60
C PRO A 101 -9.15 -5.90 4.62
N VAL A 102 -8.21 -5.12 5.16
CA VAL A 102 -7.35 -5.50 6.28
C VAL A 102 -7.63 -4.53 7.41
N ASP A 103 -8.12 -5.06 8.52
CA ASP A 103 -8.50 -4.27 9.68
C ASP A 103 -7.29 -3.54 10.29
N PRO A 104 -7.49 -2.34 10.86
CA PRO A 104 -6.44 -1.63 11.58
C PRO A 104 -6.15 -2.33 12.92
N PHE A 105 -4.92 -2.16 13.39
CA PHE A 105 -4.58 -2.45 14.79
C PHE A 105 -4.81 -1.18 15.63
N PRO A 106 -5.51 -1.27 16.76
CA PRO A 106 -5.73 -0.13 17.65
C PRO A 106 -4.40 0.32 18.25
N ALA A 107 -4.12 1.62 18.20
CA ALA A 107 -2.91 2.21 18.77
C ALA A 107 -3.19 3.61 19.32
N ASP A 108 -2.53 3.94 20.45
CA ASP A 108 -2.52 5.29 20.98
C ASP A 108 -1.47 6.11 20.20
N VAL A 109 -1.93 6.79 19.14
CA VAL A 109 -1.07 7.47 18.17
C VAL A 109 -0.39 8.68 18.81
N VAL A 110 0.95 8.67 18.83
CA VAL A 110 1.82 9.76 19.30
C VAL A 110 2.45 10.49 18.12
N ASP A 111 3.03 9.73 17.17
CA ASP A 111 3.70 10.27 15.99
C ASP A 111 3.56 9.29 14.82
N THR A 112 3.16 9.78 13.65
CA THR A 112 2.99 8.95 12.45
C THR A 112 4.23 8.90 11.57
N THR A 113 5.32 9.56 11.98
CA THR A 113 6.58 9.59 11.23
C THR A 113 7.15 8.18 11.11
N GLY A 114 7.41 7.74 9.87
CA GLY A 114 7.96 6.41 9.60
C GLY A 114 6.95 5.26 9.60
N ALA A 115 5.66 5.52 9.89
CA ALA A 115 4.64 4.47 9.86
C ALA A 115 4.53 3.79 8.48
N GLY A 116 4.59 4.57 7.40
CA GLY A 116 4.60 4.04 6.03
C GLY A 116 5.84 3.21 5.71
N ASP A 117 7.01 3.64 6.19
CA ASP A 117 8.26 2.91 5.98
C ASP A 117 8.28 1.58 6.74
N SER A 118 7.79 1.57 7.99
CA SER A 118 7.67 0.34 8.78
C SER A 118 6.63 -0.62 8.18
N PHE A 119 5.52 -0.09 7.67
CA PHE A 119 4.55 -0.87 6.92
C PHE A 119 5.20 -1.55 5.70
N LEU A 120 5.85 -0.75 4.84
CA LEU A 120 6.49 -1.27 3.63
C LEU A 120 7.57 -2.30 3.96
N GLY A 121 8.44 -2.01 4.93
CA GLY A 121 9.50 -2.94 5.35
C GLY A 121 8.95 -4.27 5.83
N THR A 122 7.89 -4.26 6.65
CA THR A 122 7.24 -5.48 7.16
C THR A 122 6.52 -6.23 6.05
N LEU A 123 5.80 -5.52 5.17
CA LEU A 123 5.15 -6.12 4.00
C LEU A 123 6.15 -6.88 3.15
N LEU A 124 7.28 -6.26 2.81
CA LEU A 124 8.34 -6.88 2.02
C LEU A 124 8.95 -8.10 2.71
N ALA A 125 9.22 -8.02 4.02
CA ALA A 125 9.75 -9.13 4.79
C ALA A 125 8.79 -10.34 4.81
N ALA A 126 7.49 -10.10 5.04
CA ALA A 126 6.47 -11.14 5.04
C ALA A 126 6.32 -11.79 3.65
N LEU A 127 6.27 -10.97 2.58
CA LEU A 127 6.22 -11.48 1.20
C LEU A 127 7.47 -12.32 0.86
N ALA A 128 8.65 -11.90 1.28
CA ALA A 128 9.90 -12.65 1.09
C ALA A 128 9.90 -13.97 1.86
N ALA A 129 9.20 -14.04 3.00
CA ALA A 129 8.99 -15.27 3.77
C ALA A 129 7.91 -16.18 3.17
N GLY A 130 7.22 -15.76 2.10
CA GLY A 130 6.22 -16.56 1.39
C GLY A 130 4.77 -16.32 1.84
N ALA A 131 4.51 -15.30 2.66
CA ALA A 131 3.15 -14.92 3.02
C ALA A 131 2.34 -14.44 1.81
N GLY A 132 1.02 -14.65 1.85
CA GLY A 132 0.09 -14.03 0.90
C GLY A 132 -0.01 -12.52 1.12
N LEU A 133 -0.51 -11.78 0.12
CA LEU A 133 -0.52 -10.31 0.19
C LEU A 133 -1.39 -9.78 1.34
N LYS A 134 -2.55 -10.41 1.59
CA LYS A 134 -3.42 -10.07 2.72
C LYS A 134 -2.74 -10.28 4.07
N GLU A 135 -2.10 -11.45 4.25
CA GLU A 135 -1.40 -11.81 5.48
C GLU A 135 -0.22 -10.86 5.74
N ALA A 136 0.56 -10.57 4.68
CA ALA A 136 1.66 -9.62 4.73
C ALA A 136 1.19 -8.20 5.10
N ALA A 137 0.05 -7.74 4.53
CA ALA A 137 -0.54 -6.46 4.88
C ALA A 137 -1.05 -6.41 6.32
N GLY A 138 -1.58 -7.53 6.84
CA GLY A 138 -1.98 -7.65 8.25
C GLY A 138 -0.80 -7.50 9.21
N ALA A 139 0.29 -8.23 8.96
CA ALA A 139 1.52 -8.09 9.74
C ALA A 139 2.10 -6.66 9.66
N ALA A 140 2.10 -6.08 8.46
CA ALA A 140 2.55 -4.71 8.23
C ALA A 140 1.69 -3.68 8.98
N SER A 141 0.37 -3.88 9.06
CA SER A 141 -0.55 -3.02 9.81
C SER A 141 -0.24 -3.05 11.31
N ALA A 142 0.05 -4.21 11.89
CA ALA A 142 0.42 -4.32 13.31
C ALA A 142 1.72 -3.56 13.62
N VAL A 143 2.77 -3.79 12.83
CA VAL A 143 4.07 -3.13 13.04
C VAL A 143 3.98 -1.62 12.81
N SER A 144 3.23 -1.19 11.80
CA SER A 144 3.00 0.22 11.52
C SER A 144 2.21 0.90 12.64
N ALA A 145 1.17 0.26 13.17
CA ALA A 145 0.40 0.76 14.32
C ALA A 145 1.31 0.91 15.56
N PHE A 146 2.12 -0.11 15.87
CA PHE A 146 3.11 -0.05 16.96
C PHE A 146 4.06 1.14 16.78
N ALA A 147 4.60 1.34 15.58
CA ALA A 147 5.54 2.44 15.30
C ALA A 147 4.92 3.82 15.58
N THR A 148 3.59 3.97 15.48
CA THR A 148 2.93 5.26 15.80
C THR A 148 2.83 5.57 17.29
N THR A 149 3.09 4.62 18.18
CA THR A 149 2.96 4.80 19.64
C THR A 149 4.12 5.56 20.29
N SER A 150 5.16 5.88 19.53
CA SER A 150 6.37 6.56 20.01
C SER A 150 6.83 7.64 19.05
N VAL A 151 7.60 8.61 19.53
CA VAL A 151 8.10 9.72 18.71
C VAL A 151 9.28 9.28 17.85
N GLY A 152 9.28 9.70 16.59
CA GLY A 152 10.35 9.53 15.62
C GLY A 152 10.21 8.28 14.76
N ALA A 153 10.97 8.19 13.65
CA ALA A 153 10.93 7.08 12.72
C ALA A 153 11.66 5.85 13.28
N GLN A 154 12.96 5.75 13.07
CA GLN A 154 13.73 4.56 13.47
C GLN A 154 13.69 4.26 14.98
N ALA A 155 13.54 5.29 15.83
CA ALA A 155 13.47 5.12 17.27
C ALA A 155 12.17 4.45 17.74
N SER A 156 11.12 4.51 16.93
CA SER A 156 9.80 3.93 17.22
C SER A 156 9.63 2.50 16.71
N TYR A 157 10.55 2.01 15.88
CA TYR A 157 10.45 0.65 15.34
C TYR A 157 10.79 -0.38 16.42
N GLY A 158 9.84 -1.24 16.73
CA GLY A 158 10.03 -2.38 17.62
C GLY A 158 10.54 -3.62 16.88
N ASP A 159 11.14 -4.52 17.62
CA ASP A 159 11.34 -5.89 17.14
C ASP A 159 10.02 -6.68 17.22
N ILE A 160 10.01 -7.88 16.65
CA ILE A 160 8.81 -8.73 16.62
C ILE A 160 8.26 -9.01 18.02
N THR A 161 9.14 -9.19 19.01
CA THR A 161 8.76 -9.48 20.39
C THR A 161 8.04 -8.30 21.04
N ALA A 162 8.52 -7.07 20.80
CA ALA A 162 7.89 -5.85 21.30
C ALA A 162 6.49 -5.65 20.69
N VAL A 163 6.33 -5.91 19.40
CA VAL A 163 5.04 -5.81 18.70
C VAL A 163 4.05 -6.86 19.21
N GLU A 164 4.48 -8.11 19.34
CA GLU A 164 3.65 -9.21 19.88
C GLU A 164 3.22 -8.94 21.33
N GLN A 165 4.09 -8.41 22.17
CA GLN A 165 3.74 -8.07 23.56
C GLN A 165 2.76 -6.89 23.67
N HIS A 166 2.76 -5.99 22.70
CA HIS A 166 1.88 -4.82 22.69
C HIS A 166 0.45 -5.19 22.28
N PHE A 167 0.27 -6.10 21.33
CA PHE A 167 -1.03 -6.49 20.77
C PHE A 167 -1.54 -7.87 21.23
N GLY A 168 -0.69 -8.70 21.84
CA GLY A 168 -1.02 -10.04 22.35
C GLY A 168 -1.56 -9.98 23.73
#